data_57b08bdc5bd5721926379562e9e72f3d
#
_entry.id   57b08bdc5bd5721926379562e9e72f3d
#
_cell.length_a   1.000
_cell.length_b   1.000
_cell.length_c   1.000
_cell.angle_alpha   90.00
_cell.angle_beta   90.00
_cell.angle_gamma   90.00
#
_symmetry.space_group_name_H-M   'P 1'
#
loop_
_entity.id
_entity.type
_entity.pdbx_description
1 polymer ?
#
loop_
_entity_poly.entity_id
_entity_poly.type
_entity_poly.pdbx_seq_one_letter_code
_entity_poly.pdbx_strand_id
1 'polypeptide(L)'
;MAMFVHLTTESRTSRVQRNGIVRLRKAVGSLPGGVYAVPAARNFYASHQWLRELKRRNQGPIAGIYFRVPDEQPVWLGHYGQVHRLVSAAEAIAQFMTADDPLGWQVVIPRRIEAKEIHKIRRLPQVIGWRFSPKAKGKPPFCTCKFCTRGDFGSAKLRKRLSSPDDECN
;
A
#
# COMPACT_ATOMS: atom_id res chain seq x y z
N MET A 1 -2.26 -12.72 -16.01
CA MET A 1 -3.11 -11.76 -15.27
C MET A 1 -2.34 -11.19 -14.08
N ALA A 2 -2.14 -9.90 -14.11
CA ALA A 2 -1.41 -9.13 -13.10
C ALA A 2 -2.20 -9.00 -11.80
N MET A 3 -1.56 -9.24 -10.65
CA MET A 3 -2.20 -9.18 -9.33
C MET A 3 -1.69 -7.98 -8.54
N PHE A 4 -2.62 -7.19 -8.02
CA PHE A 4 -2.36 -6.01 -7.21
C PHE A 4 -3.09 -6.06 -5.87
N VAL A 5 -2.67 -5.20 -4.95
CA VAL A 5 -3.29 -5.01 -3.64
C VAL A 5 -3.65 -3.54 -3.46
N HIS A 6 -4.92 -3.26 -3.22
CA HIS A 6 -5.41 -1.98 -2.74
C HIS A 6 -5.61 -2.04 -1.22
N LEU A 7 -5.13 -1.03 -0.52
CA LEU A 7 -5.27 -0.93 0.93
C LEU A 7 -6.43 -0.01 1.29
N THR A 8 -7.32 -0.48 2.16
CA THR A 8 -8.46 0.30 2.62
C THR A 8 -8.82 -0.04 4.07
N THR A 9 -9.68 0.76 4.71
CA THR A 9 -10.19 0.45 6.04
C THR A 9 -11.10 -0.78 5.99
N GLU A 10 -11.04 -1.61 7.03
CA GLU A 10 -11.86 -2.84 7.12
C GLU A 10 -13.36 -2.55 6.99
N SER A 11 -13.82 -1.43 7.53
CA SER A 11 -15.22 -0.99 7.42
C SER A 11 -15.74 -0.82 5.99
N ARG A 12 -14.85 -0.66 5.00
CA ARG A 12 -15.22 -0.51 3.59
C ARG A 12 -15.25 -1.84 2.83
N THR A 13 -14.77 -2.93 3.39
CA THR A 13 -14.57 -4.19 2.67
C THR A 13 -15.87 -4.77 2.12
N SER A 14 -16.96 -4.77 2.90
CA SER A 14 -18.27 -5.28 2.44
C SER A 14 -18.82 -4.49 1.24
N ARG A 15 -18.62 -3.16 1.24
CA ARG A 15 -19.02 -2.32 0.09
C ARG A 15 -18.14 -2.63 -1.13
N VAL A 16 -16.84 -2.77 -0.93
CA VAL A 16 -15.89 -3.11 -2.00
C VAL A 16 -16.21 -4.47 -2.58
N GLN A 17 -16.52 -5.46 -1.77
CA GLN A 17 -16.88 -6.81 -2.23
C GLN A 17 -18.12 -6.82 -3.14
N ARG A 18 -19.12 -5.97 -2.84
CA ARG A 18 -20.35 -5.88 -3.67
C ARG A 18 -20.16 -5.01 -4.91
N ASN A 19 -19.46 -3.89 -4.80
CA ASN A 19 -19.47 -2.85 -5.82
C ASN A 19 -18.12 -2.66 -6.52
N GLY A 20 -17.08 -3.41 -6.13
CA GLY A 20 -15.72 -3.17 -6.61
C GLY A 20 -15.07 -1.95 -5.96
N ILE A 21 -13.88 -1.57 -6.48
CA ILE A 21 -13.12 -0.42 -5.98
C ILE A 21 -13.40 0.78 -6.88
N VAL A 22 -13.97 1.82 -6.31
CA VAL A 22 -14.26 3.08 -7.03
C VAL A 22 -12.96 3.86 -7.21
N ARG A 23 -12.73 4.35 -8.43
CA ARG A 23 -11.57 5.22 -8.69
C ARG A 23 -11.72 6.58 -8.01
N LEU A 24 -10.64 7.17 -7.56
CA LEU A 24 -10.60 8.59 -7.24
C LEU A 24 -10.83 9.41 -8.51
N ARG A 25 -11.74 10.36 -8.47
CA ARG A 25 -12.09 11.20 -9.62
C ARG A 25 -11.09 12.36 -9.84
N LYS A 26 -10.53 12.87 -8.74
CA LYS A 26 -9.55 13.98 -8.81
C LYS A 26 -8.17 13.44 -9.15
N ALA A 27 -7.48 14.15 -10.03
CA ALA A 27 -6.05 14.01 -10.21
C ALA A 27 -5.35 14.38 -8.88
N VAL A 28 -4.26 13.68 -8.58
CA VAL A 28 -3.40 13.97 -7.43
C VAL A 28 -2.02 14.32 -8.00
N GLY A 29 -1.66 15.60 -7.95
CA GLY A 29 -0.49 16.10 -8.65
C GLY A 29 -0.63 15.91 -10.17
N SER A 30 0.36 15.30 -10.79
CA SER A 30 0.38 14.96 -12.24
C SER A 30 -0.36 13.66 -12.58
N LEU A 31 -0.85 12.91 -11.57
CA LEU A 31 -1.51 11.63 -11.78
C LEU A 31 -2.99 11.80 -12.08
N PRO A 32 -3.51 11.12 -13.12
CA PRO A 32 -4.95 11.05 -13.32
C PRO A 32 -5.63 10.34 -12.16
N GLY A 33 -6.91 10.61 -11.96
CA GLY A 33 -7.68 9.87 -10.97
C GLY A 33 -7.70 8.36 -11.28
N GLY A 34 -7.61 7.52 -10.24
CA GLY A 34 -7.52 6.07 -10.41
C GLY A 34 -7.66 5.30 -9.10
N VAL A 35 -7.40 4.01 -9.16
CA VAL A 35 -7.28 3.12 -8.01
C VAL A 35 -5.80 2.95 -7.68
N TYR A 36 -5.40 3.42 -6.51
CA TYR A 36 -4.03 3.28 -6.01
C TYR A 36 -3.82 1.87 -5.49
N ALA A 37 -2.75 1.23 -5.91
CA ALA A 37 -2.42 -0.13 -5.54
C ALA A 37 -0.90 -0.36 -5.55
N VAL A 38 -0.50 -1.52 -5.09
CA VAL A 38 0.87 -2.04 -5.21
C VAL A 38 0.85 -3.44 -5.81
N PRO A 39 1.89 -3.88 -6.51
CA PRO A 39 2.02 -5.28 -6.91
C PRO A 39 1.93 -6.23 -5.72
N ALA A 40 1.26 -7.37 -5.90
CA ALA A 40 1.17 -8.39 -4.87
C ALA A 40 2.49 -9.17 -4.77
N ALA A 41 3.45 -8.63 -4.05
CA ALA A 41 4.78 -9.21 -3.87
C ALA A 41 4.93 -9.91 -2.52
N ARG A 42 5.87 -10.87 -2.44
CA ARG A 42 6.27 -11.53 -1.19
C ARG A 42 7.28 -10.72 -0.37
N ASN A 43 7.67 -9.54 -0.84
CA ASN A 43 8.58 -8.66 -0.11
C ASN A 43 7.82 -7.97 1.02
N PHE A 44 8.23 -8.23 2.26
CA PHE A 44 7.59 -7.66 3.46
C PHE A 44 7.68 -6.13 3.46
N TYR A 45 8.85 -5.57 3.19
CA TYR A 45 9.05 -4.12 3.25
C TYR A 45 8.21 -3.38 2.22
N ALA A 46 8.23 -3.87 0.98
CA ALA A 46 7.44 -3.31 -0.10
C ALA A 46 5.92 -3.40 0.15
N SER A 47 5.45 -4.51 0.71
CA SER A 47 4.02 -4.70 0.99
C SER A 47 3.54 -3.96 2.25
N HIS A 48 4.43 -3.71 3.24
CA HIS A 48 4.06 -3.09 4.51
C HIS A 48 4.30 -1.58 4.57
N GLN A 49 5.11 -1.00 3.68
CA GLN A 49 5.38 0.43 3.68
C GLN A 49 4.10 1.27 3.64
N TRP A 50 3.21 0.98 2.70
CA TRP A 50 1.94 1.69 2.54
C TRP A 50 0.95 1.41 3.66
N LEU A 51 0.96 0.19 4.22
CA LEU A 51 0.20 -0.12 5.41
C LEU A 51 0.64 0.77 6.58
N ARG A 52 1.94 0.93 6.77
CA ARG A 52 2.52 1.79 7.79
C ARG A 52 2.11 3.25 7.60
N GLU A 53 2.21 3.78 6.37
CA GLU A 53 1.80 5.16 6.08
C GLU A 53 0.29 5.38 6.29
N LEU A 54 -0.52 4.44 5.86
CA LEU A 54 -1.96 4.53 6.08
C LEU A 54 -2.34 4.43 7.55
N LYS A 55 -1.65 3.61 8.34
CA LYS A 55 -1.86 3.50 9.79
C LYS A 55 -1.49 4.77 10.56
N ARG A 56 -0.55 5.55 10.09
CA ARG A 56 -0.24 6.87 10.66
C ARG A 56 -1.43 7.83 10.57
N ARG A 57 -2.19 7.75 9.49
CA ARG A 57 -3.32 8.65 9.20
C ARG A 57 -4.67 8.10 9.62
N ASN A 58 -4.82 6.77 9.68
CA ASN A 58 -6.08 6.09 9.95
C ASN A 58 -6.01 5.28 11.25
N GLN A 59 -6.97 5.46 12.12
CA GLN A 59 -7.04 4.74 13.40
C GLN A 59 -7.69 3.36 13.29
N GLY A 60 -8.43 3.10 12.23
CA GLY A 60 -9.15 1.85 12.04
C GLY A 60 -8.28 0.70 11.50
N PRO A 61 -8.76 -0.55 11.60
CA PRO A 61 -8.12 -1.69 10.97
C PRO A 61 -8.04 -1.52 9.44
N ILE A 62 -6.92 -1.95 8.85
CA ILE A 62 -6.66 -1.91 7.41
C ILE A 62 -6.78 -3.33 6.85
N ALA A 63 -7.44 -3.43 5.71
CA ALA A 63 -7.56 -4.63 4.91
C ALA A 63 -6.90 -4.47 3.54
N GLY A 64 -6.36 -5.55 3.00
CA GLY A 64 -5.85 -5.64 1.65
C GLY A 64 -6.89 -6.27 0.72
N ILE A 65 -7.23 -5.55 -0.33
CA ILE A 65 -8.09 -6.03 -1.41
C ILE A 65 -7.20 -6.50 -2.55
N TYR A 66 -7.11 -7.81 -2.73
CA TYR A 66 -6.35 -8.43 -3.81
C TYR A 66 -7.24 -8.58 -5.03
N PHE A 67 -6.80 -8.05 -6.16
CA PHE A 67 -7.55 -8.10 -7.41
C PHE A 67 -6.63 -8.39 -8.59
N ARG A 68 -7.22 -8.85 -9.70
CA ARG A 68 -6.50 -9.19 -10.93
C ARG A 68 -7.00 -8.34 -12.09
N VAL A 69 -6.06 -7.88 -12.89
CA VAL A 69 -6.35 -7.18 -14.15
C VAL A 69 -5.64 -7.89 -15.31
N PRO A 70 -6.07 -7.69 -16.56
CA PRO A 70 -5.33 -8.17 -17.73
C PRO A 70 -3.88 -7.69 -17.71
N ASP A 71 -2.97 -8.48 -18.26
CA ASP A 71 -1.54 -8.17 -18.27
C ASP A 71 -1.22 -6.93 -19.11
N GLU A 72 -2.00 -6.70 -20.15
CA GLU A 72 -1.93 -5.55 -21.06
C GLU A 72 -2.63 -4.29 -20.52
N GLN A 73 -3.34 -4.36 -19.40
CA GLN A 73 -4.02 -3.19 -18.81
C GLN A 73 -3.04 -2.04 -18.60
N PRO A 74 -3.31 -0.85 -19.20
CA PRO A 74 -2.49 0.33 -18.92
C PRO A 74 -2.61 0.78 -17.47
N VAL A 75 -1.46 1.02 -16.84
CA VAL A 75 -1.37 1.50 -15.46
C VAL A 75 -0.26 2.56 -15.36
N TRP A 76 -0.41 3.48 -14.44
CA TRP A 76 0.64 4.45 -14.11
C TRP A 76 1.54 3.87 -13.02
N LEU A 77 2.84 3.79 -13.29
CA LEU A 77 3.86 3.26 -12.39
C LEU A 77 4.87 4.35 -12.04
N GLY A 78 5.19 4.50 -10.77
CA GLY A 78 6.24 5.41 -10.32
C GLY A 78 6.40 5.45 -8.81
N HIS A 79 7.36 6.24 -8.35
CA HIS A 79 7.55 6.52 -6.94
C HIS A 79 6.60 7.61 -6.45
N TYR A 80 6.22 7.52 -5.19
CA TYR A 80 5.42 8.54 -4.50
C TYR A 80 6.08 9.93 -4.64
N GLY A 81 5.27 10.90 -5.02
CA GLY A 81 5.74 12.29 -5.20
C GLY A 81 6.57 12.54 -6.47
N GLN A 82 6.80 11.54 -7.32
CA GLN A 82 7.54 11.66 -8.57
C GLN A 82 6.64 11.47 -9.79
N VAL A 83 7.20 11.76 -10.98
CA VAL A 83 6.50 11.55 -12.25
C VAL A 83 6.28 10.05 -12.48
N HIS A 84 5.04 9.71 -12.82
CA HIS A 84 4.68 8.34 -13.16
C HIS A 84 4.66 8.17 -14.68
N ARG A 85 4.98 6.98 -15.13
CA ARG A 85 4.93 6.60 -16.54
C ARG A 85 3.82 5.58 -16.79
N LEU A 86 3.26 5.61 -17.98
CA LEU A 86 2.25 4.66 -18.41
C LEU A 86 2.95 3.40 -18.92
N VAL A 87 2.61 2.26 -18.35
CA VAL A 87 3.15 0.94 -18.70
C VAL A 87 2.02 -0.11 -18.65
N SER A 88 2.27 -1.32 -19.15
CA SER A 88 1.33 -2.42 -18.95
C SER A 88 1.37 -2.92 -17.49
N ALA A 89 0.29 -3.57 -17.05
CA ALA A 89 0.22 -4.14 -15.71
C ALA A 89 1.29 -5.23 -15.48
N ALA A 90 1.59 -6.05 -16.50
CA ALA A 90 2.66 -7.04 -16.45
C ALA A 90 4.03 -6.37 -16.29
N GLU A 91 4.30 -5.34 -17.08
CA GLU A 91 5.54 -4.58 -16.99
C GLU A 91 5.69 -3.89 -15.63
N ALA A 92 4.62 -3.32 -15.07
CA ALA A 92 4.65 -2.72 -13.74
C ALA A 92 5.05 -3.73 -12.67
N ILE A 93 4.55 -4.97 -12.73
CA ILE A 93 4.95 -6.04 -11.82
C ILE A 93 6.42 -6.42 -12.03
N ALA A 94 6.84 -6.63 -13.28
CA ALA A 94 8.21 -7.02 -13.59
C ALA A 94 9.22 -6.00 -13.07
N GLN A 95 9.00 -4.71 -13.32
CA GLN A 95 9.86 -3.64 -12.84
C GLN A 95 9.90 -3.54 -11.32
N PHE A 96 8.74 -3.67 -10.66
CA PHE A 96 8.68 -3.67 -9.20
C PHE A 96 9.44 -4.86 -8.59
N MET A 97 9.36 -6.04 -9.20
CA MET A 97 10.02 -7.25 -8.71
C MET A 97 11.54 -7.24 -8.90
N THR A 98 12.03 -6.50 -9.89
CA THR A 98 13.47 -6.37 -10.21
C THR A 98 14.09 -5.09 -9.63
N ALA A 99 13.30 -4.21 -9.03
CA ALA A 99 13.81 -2.98 -8.43
C ALA A 99 14.74 -3.26 -7.25
N ASP A 100 15.91 -2.64 -7.23
CA ASP A 100 16.86 -2.72 -6.11
C ASP A 100 16.23 -2.15 -4.84
N ASP A 101 15.52 -1.04 -4.95
CA ASP A 101 14.71 -0.45 -3.88
C ASP A 101 13.23 -0.42 -4.27
N PRO A 102 12.42 -1.33 -3.71
CA PRO A 102 10.98 -1.36 -3.96
C PRO A 102 10.18 -0.36 -3.10
N LEU A 103 10.84 0.43 -2.24
CA LEU A 103 10.16 1.41 -1.38
C LEU A 103 9.66 2.62 -2.19
N GLY A 104 8.53 3.17 -1.81
CA GLY A 104 7.92 4.33 -2.48
C GLY A 104 7.19 4.04 -3.78
N TRP A 105 7.30 2.83 -4.32
CA TRP A 105 6.60 2.48 -5.55
C TRP A 105 5.10 2.36 -5.35
N GLN A 106 4.36 2.90 -6.30
CA GLN A 106 2.91 2.79 -6.37
C GLN A 106 2.44 2.61 -7.82
N VAL A 107 1.29 1.99 -7.95
CA VAL A 107 0.60 1.80 -9.23
C VAL A 107 -0.76 2.48 -9.15
N VAL A 108 -1.14 3.19 -10.22
CA VAL A 108 -2.48 3.79 -10.34
C VAL A 108 -3.17 3.20 -11.55
N ILE A 109 -4.26 2.47 -11.31
CA ILE A 109 -5.11 1.94 -12.38
C ILE A 109 -6.14 3.00 -12.73
N PRO A 110 -6.19 3.52 -13.98
CA PRO A 110 -6.98 4.69 -14.36
C PRO A 110 -8.50 4.40 -14.52
N ARG A 111 -8.97 3.27 -14.04
CA ARG A 111 -10.37 2.85 -14.04
C ARG A 111 -10.80 2.31 -12.67
N ARG A 112 -12.08 2.07 -12.50
CA ARG A 112 -12.59 1.29 -11.36
C ARG A 112 -12.16 -0.18 -11.50
N ILE A 113 -12.11 -0.87 -10.38
CA ILE A 113 -11.97 -2.34 -10.34
C ILE A 113 -13.35 -2.92 -10.08
N GLU A 114 -13.79 -3.80 -10.96
CA GLU A 114 -15.08 -4.45 -10.84
C GLU A 114 -15.08 -5.50 -9.72
N ALA A 115 -16.23 -5.79 -9.13
CA ALA A 115 -16.33 -6.78 -8.05
C ALA A 115 -15.81 -8.17 -8.48
N LYS A 116 -16.04 -8.56 -9.74
CA LYS A 116 -15.57 -9.83 -10.32
C LYS A 116 -14.05 -9.94 -10.46
N GLU A 117 -13.33 -8.82 -10.48
CA GLU A 117 -11.86 -8.77 -10.53
C GLU A 117 -11.23 -8.97 -9.15
N ILE A 118 -12.03 -8.86 -8.07
CA ILE A 118 -11.57 -9.06 -6.71
C ILE A 118 -11.32 -10.56 -6.48
N HIS A 119 -10.06 -10.90 -6.21
CA HIS A 119 -9.67 -12.27 -5.95
C HIS A 119 -9.89 -12.67 -4.49
N LYS A 120 -9.51 -11.79 -3.54
CA LYS A 120 -9.68 -12.01 -2.10
C LYS A 120 -9.54 -10.72 -1.32
N ILE A 121 -10.13 -10.72 -0.12
CA ILE A 121 -9.98 -9.67 0.87
C ILE A 121 -9.29 -10.28 2.09
N ARG A 122 -8.25 -9.65 2.60
CA ARG A 122 -7.53 -10.10 3.80
C ARG A 122 -7.41 -8.96 4.80
N ARG A 123 -7.69 -9.27 6.05
CA ARG A 123 -7.25 -8.45 7.16
C ARG A 123 -5.72 -8.53 7.23
N LEU A 124 -5.07 -7.38 7.25
CA LEU A 124 -3.62 -7.30 7.33
C LEU A 124 -3.15 -7.25 8.79
N PRO A 125 -1.87 -7.53 9.07
CA PRO A 125 -1.32 -7.31 10.40
C PRO A 125 -1.53 -5.86 10.82
N GLN A 126 -2.17 -5.64 11.97
CA GLN A 126 -2.49 -4.29 12.44
C GLN A 126 -1.36 -3.64 13.23
N VAL A 127 -0.40 -4.43 13.64
CA VAL A 127 0.82 -3.98 14.30
C VAL A 127 1.94 -3.99 13.27
N ILE A 128 2.55 -2.85 13.03
CA ILE A 128 3.45 -2.59 11.91
C ILE A 128 4.86 -2.18 12.33
N GLY A 129 5.29 -2.63 13.50
CA GLY A 129 6.66 -2.44 13.95
C GLY A 129 7.64 -3.44 13.32
N TRP A 130 8.94 -3.16 13.47
CA TRP A 130 10.03 -3.99 12.96
C TRP A 130 9.96 -5.46 13.43
N ARG A 131 9.40 -5.73 14.62
CA ARG A 131 9.26 -7.08 15.19
C ARG A 131 8.42 -8.03 14.34
N PHE A 132 7.59 -7.49 13.47
CA PHE A 132 6.75 -8.25 12.55
C PHE A 132 7.40 -8.51 11.18
N SER A 133 8.59 -7.96 10.96
CA SER A 133 9.38 -8.32 9.77
C SER A 133 9.84 -9.77 9.90
N PRO A 134 9.69 -10.60 8.86
CA PRO A 134 10.18 -11.98 8.86
C PRO A 134 11.69 -12.11 9.13
N LYS A 135 12.46 -11.07 8.84
CA LYS A 135 13.91 -11.03 9.00
C LYS A 135 14.36 -10.28 10.26
N ALA A 136 13.43 -9.91 11.14
CA ALA A 136 13.72 -9.03 12.28
C ALA A 136 14.32 -9.73 13.51
N LYS A 137 14.40 -11.05 13.56
CA LYS A 137 14.91 -11.78 14.73
C LYS A 137 16.27 -11.22 15.17
N GLY A 138 16.29 -10.51 16.31
CA GLY A 138 17.51 -9.95 16.88
C GLY A 138 18.18 -8.82 16.09
N LYS A 139 17.58 -8.34 15.02
CA LYS A 139 18.12 -7.25 14.21
C LYS A 139 17.38 -5.94 14.47
N PRO A 140 18.06 -4.79 14.46
CA PRO A 140 17.41 -3.49 14.55
C PRO A 140 16.52 -3.25 13.30
N PRO A 141 15.51 -2.38 13.40
CA PRO A 141 14.70 -2.00 12.26
C PRO A 141 15.54 -1.24 11.22
N PHE A 142 15.14 -1.30 9.97
CA PHE A 142 15.74 -0.53 8.87
C PHE A 142 15.55 0.98 9.05
N CYS A 143 14.56 1.40 9.83
CA CYS A 143 14.26 2.78 10.19
C CYS A 143 14.27 2.91 11.71
N THR A 144 14.97 3.90 12.24
CA THR A 144 15.14 4.15 13.67
C THR A 144 14.03 5.03 14.27
N CYS A 145 13.07 5.51 13.48
CA CYS A 145 11.98 6.32 14.02
C CYS A 145 11.18 5.55 15.07
N LYS A 146 10.57 6.28 15.99
CA LYS A 146 9.78 5.71 17.10
C LYS A 146 8.67 4.79 16.63
N PHE A 147 8.09 5.07 15.47
CA PHE A 147 7.04 4.26 14.87
C PHE A 147 7.55 2.90 14.39
N CYS A 148 8.64 2.88 13.61
CA CYS A 148 9.25 1.63 13.14
C CYS A 148 9.81 0.81 14.29
N THR A 149 10.42 1.45 15.29
CA THR A 149 11.04 0.78 16.42
C THR A 149 10.03 0.17 17.38
N ARG A 150 8.94 0.88 17.67
CA ARG A 150 7.91 0.44 18.66
C ARG A 150 6.68 -0.16 18.01
N GLY A 151 6.41 0.15 16.76
CA GLY A 151 5.17 -0.23 16.07
C GLY A 151 3.95 0.55 16.55
N ASP A 152 2.81 0.23 15.96
CA ASP A 152 1.52 0.81 16.35
C ASP A 152 0.77 -0.16 17.28
N PHE A 153 1.04 -0.11 18.57
CA PHE A 153 0.39 -0.93 19.60
C PHE A 153 -0.94 -0.34 20.07
N GLY A 154 -1.69 0.32 19.22
CA GLY A 154 -3.00 0.83 19.58
C GLY A 154 -2.97 1.99 20.58
N SER A 155 -1.79 2.51 20.90
CA SER A 155 -1.64 3.56 21.87
C SER A 155 -1.97 4.92 21.25
N ALA A 156 -3.09 5.52 21.65
CA ALA A 156 -3.43 6.89 21.29
C ALA A 156 -2.31 7.88 21.65
N LYS A 157 -1.57 7.60 22.74
CA LYS A 157 -0.42 8.36 23.18
C LYS A 157 0.75 8.27 22.21
N LEU A 158 0.99 7.10 21.60
CA LEU A 158 2.03 6.93 20.58
C LEU A 158 1.64 7.68 19.29
N ARG A 159 0.40 7.54 18.84
CA ARG A 159 -0.11 8.28 17.68
C ARG A 159 0.00 9.79 17.85
N LYS A 160 -0.39 10.30 19.03
CA LYS A 160 -0.30 11.73 19.35
C LYS A 160 1.15 12.25 19.30
N ARG A 161 2.12 11.44 19.74
CA ARG A 161 3.56 11.78 19.63
C ARG A 161 4.06 11.79 18.19
N LEU A 162 3.57 10.85 17.35
CA LEU A 162 3.96 10.73 15.96
C LEU A 162 3.29 11.75 15.04
N SER A 163 2.30 12.49 15.56
CA SER A 163 1.68 13.60 14.83
C SER A 163 2.47 14.92 14.97
N SER A 164 3.55 14.94 15.73
CA SER A 164 4.46 16.08 15.80
C SER A 164 5.41 16.08 14.59
N PRO A 165 5.70 17.25 14.00
CA PRO A 165 6.53 17.36 12.78
C PRO A 165 7.91 16.73 12.86
N ASP A 166 8.48 16.64 14.07
CA ASP A 166 9.85 16.16 14.31
C ASP A 166 10.01 14.63 14.30
N ASP A 167 8.93 13.87 14.10
CA ASP A 167 8.92 12.41 14.19
C ASP A 167 8.71 11.72 12.83
N GLU A 168 8.84 12.43 11.71
CA GLU A 168 8.74 11.84 10.36
C GLU A 168 9.95 10.93 10.07
N CYS A 169 9.69 9.75 9.52
CA CYS A 169 10.73 8.92 8.93
C CYS A 169 11.23 9.61 7.65
N ASN A 170 12.45 10.15 7.65
CA ASN A 170 13.20 10.46 6.44
C ASN A 170 13.47 9.19 5.62
#